data_06650639cdd603b23b3ce14b42f5f3aa
#
_entry.id   06650639cdd603b23b3ce14b42f5f3aa
#
_cell.length_a   1.000
_cell.length_b   1.000
_cell.length_c   1.000
_cell.angle_alpha   90.00
_cell.angle_beta   90.00
_cell.angle_gamma   90.00
#
_symmetry.space_group_name_H-M   'P 1'
#
loop_
_entity.id
_entity.type
_entity.pdbx_description
1 polymer ?
#
loop_
_entity_poly.entity_id
_entity_poly.type
_entity_poly.pdbx_seq_one_letter_code
_entity_poly.pdbx_strand_id
1 'polypeptide(L)'
;VGTDERLYDYIKGGIEAFEPPKKIIYNKPVLSHDEVHAALMLTDAHAEELVKSEEMEGLAEYNWQIFLNRMDKTANKTLELVNIMRQASEVHSLDVDCLGDWFTGKILPQEEGYGTTLTMPQAVPRVGQALGRFLVGISPHFDKIRVNCMCGNHGRDSLRPAFKMTADRNWDMSVYLIAQGYTEQCSNIEWNIPKSIMTVVDVMGWKCLLSHSMEVQMTHRTPYYPIETTVDMEHKVRAGTDKDFQYVFMGHWHHHAVLDNSIIICPCMIGANQYSRFRLHRKSTSEQLLCFFTKKHGLISQWPIKL
;
A
#
# COMPACT_ATOMS: atom_id res chain seq x y z
N VAL A 1 -22.00 7.89 54.71
CA VAL A 1 -21.46 9.24 54.60
C VAL A 1 -19.95 9.30 54.83
N GLY A 2 -19.34 8.32 55.54
CA GLY A 2 -17.91 8.38 55.89
C GLY A 2 -16.90 7.83 54.87
N THR A 3 -17.34 7.21 53.78
CA THR A 3 -16.44 6.57 52.79
C THR A 3 -16.03 7.53 51.69
N ASP A 4 -16.90 8.43 51.28
CA ASP A 4 -16.63 9.37 50.18
C ASP A 4 -15.67 10.51 50.59
N GLU A 5 -15.79 10.99 51.84
CA GLU A 5 -14.87 12.00 52.41
C GLU A 5 -13.44 11.47 52.51
N ARG A 6 -13.26 10.22 52.99
CA ARG A 6 -11.95 9.57 53.12
C ARG A 6 -11.31 9.33 51.75
N LEU A 7 -12.07 8.96 50.72
CA LEU A 7 -11.59 8.78 49.37
C LEU A 7 -11.18 10.13 48.76
N TYR A 8 -11.98 11.16 48.98
CA TYR A 8 -11.67 12.51 48.54
C TYR A 8 -10.38 13.04 49.15
N ASP A 9 -10.21 12.90 50.48
CA ASP A 9 -9.00 13.31 51.18
C ASP A 9 -7.76 12.52 50.74
N TYR A 10 -7.91 11.21 50.47
CA TYR A 10 -6.84 10.37 49.94
C TYR A 10 -6.42 10.83 48.54
N ILE A 11 -7.37 11.08 47.63
CA ILE A 11 -7.09 11.57 46.27
C ILE A 11 -6.46 12.95 46.34
N LYS A 12 -7.00 13.85 47.14
CA LYS A 12 -6.48 15.21 47.31
C LYS A 12 -5.07 15.19 47.87
N GLY A 13 -4.77 14.39 48.88
CA GLY A 13 -3.44 14.22 49.43
C GLY A 13 -2.43 13.67 48.38
N GLY A 14 -2.87 12.74 47.53
CA GLY A 14 -2.07 12.23 46.40
C GLY A 14 -1.77 13.28 45.35
N ILE A 15 -2.74 14.14 45.04
CA ILE A 15 -2.57 15.25 44.09
C ILE A 15 -1.63 16.32 44.66
N GLU A 16 -1.80 16.68 45.94
CA GLU A 16 -0.94 17.68 46.63
C GLU A 16 0.51 17.19 46.78
N ALA A 17 0.69 15.89 46.97
CA ALA A 17 2.02 15.26 47.05
C ALA A 17 2.68 15.00 45.70
N PHE A 18 1.96 15.21 44.55
CA PHE A 18 2.49 14.98 43.22
C PHE A 18 3.44 16.10 42.82
N GLU A 19 4.72 15.79 42.77
CA GLU A 19 5.72 16.67 42.17
C GLU A 19 5.77 16.40 40.67
N PRO A 20 5.44 17.38 39.81
CA PRO A 20 5.55 17.21 38.36
C PRO A 20 7.00 16.94 37.98
N PRO A 21 7.26 16.04 37.02
CA PRO A 21 8.61 15.74 36.58
C PRO A 21 9.28 17.02 36.06
N LYS A 22 10.56 17.18 36.37
CA LYS A 22 11.37 18.29 35.84
C LYS A 22 11.32 18.28 34.32
N LYS A 23 11.26 19.47 33.70
CA LYS A 23 11.30 19.61 32.23
C LYS A 23 12.49 18.85 31.65
N ILE A 24 12.20 17.87 30.83
CA ILE A 24 13.22 17.09 30.13
C ILE A 24 13.77 17.97 28.99
N ILE A 25 15.05 18.29 29.05
CA ILE A 25 15.76 18.92 27.94
C ILE A 25 16.19 17.77 27.02
N TYR A 26 15.55 17.65 25.85
CA TYR A 26 15.96 16.69 24.85
C TYR A 26 17.32 17.13 24.28
N ASN A 27 18.36 16.39 24.63
CA ASN A 27 19.60 16.43 23.86
C ASN A 27 19.31 15.82 22.47
N LYS A 28 20.05 16.28 21.43
CA LYS A 28 19.96 15.62 20.11
C LYS A 28 20.09 14.11 20.32
N PRO A 29 19.17 13.29 19.77
CA PRO A 29 19.26 11.86 19.92
C PRO A 29 20.63 11.39 19.42
N VAL A 30 21.27 10.50 20.13
CA VAL A 30 22.35 9.70 19.57
C VAL A 30 21.72 8.89 18.48
N LEU A 31 22.10 9.11 17.21
CA LEU A 31 21.59 8.36 16.08
C LEU A 31 21.79 6.88 16.37
N SER A 32 20.73 6.11 16.34
CA SER A 32 20.83 4.66 16.22
C SER A 32 21.48 4.40 14.86
N HIS A 33 22.59 3.72 14.82
CA HIS A 33 23.22 3.27 13.57
C HIS A 33 22.51 2.02 13.01
N ASP A 34 21.30 1.72 13.48
CA ASP A 34 20.51 0.60 12.97
C ASP A 34 20.02 0.94 11.57
N GLU A 35 20.32 0.09 10.62
CA GLU A 35 19.79 0.19 9.26
C GLU A 35 18.29 -0.03 9.26
N VAL A 36 17.58 0.82 8.54
CA VAL A 36 16.13 0.76 8.32
C VAL A 36 15.85 0.62 6.82
N HIS A 37 15.02 -0.33 6.46
CA HIS A 37 14.57 -0.53 5.09
C HIS A 37 13.18 0.08 4.90
N ALA A 38 13.03 0.85 3.82
CA ALA A 38 11.75 1.43 3.45
C ALA A 38 11.01 0.51 2.46
N ALA A 39 9.67 0.39 2.58
CA ALA A 39 8.83 -0.35 1.64
C ALA A 39 7.57 0.48 1.33
N LEU A 40 7.41 0.89 0.08
CA LEU A 40 6.28 1.67 -0.41
C LEU A 40 5.30 0.75 -1.13
N MET A 41 4.07 0.68 -0.63
CA MET A 41 2.96 -0.03 -1.28
C MET A 41 2.26 0.88 -2.28
N LEU A 42 2.27 0.51 -3.57
CA LEU A 42 1.51 1.16 -4.64
C LEU A 42 0.41 0.21 -5.11
N THR A 43 -0.84 0.62 -4.97
CA THR A 43 -1.98 -0.25 -5.29
C THR A 43 -3.23 0.53 -5.66
N ASP A 44 -4.13 -0.14 -6.38
CA ASP A 44 -5.48 0.31 -6.66
C ASP A 44 -5.50 1.75 -7.24
N ALA A 45 -4.72 1.94 -8.30
CA ALA A 45 -4.57 3.23 -8.95
C ALA A 45 -5.77 3.57 -9.83
N HIS A 46 -6.33 2.59 -10.57
CA HIS A 46 -7.45 2.79 -11.50
C HIS A 46 -7.27 4.02 -12.37
N ALA A 47 -6.10 4.14 -12.99
CA ALA A 47 -5.58 5.38 -13.54
C ALA A 47 -6.46 6.04 -14.63
N GLU A 48 -7.22 5.26 -15.38
CA GLU A 48 -8.10 5.74 -16.45
C GLU A 48 -9.54 6.03 -15.98
N GLU A 49 -9.89 5.70 -14.74
CA GLU A 49 -11.25 5.89 -14.22
C GLU A 49 -11.63 7.38 -14.16
N LEU A 50 -12.88 7.66 -14.48
CA LEU A 50 -13.48 8.99 -14.41
C LEU A 50 -14.52 9.03 -13.28
N VAL A 51 -14.22 9.75 -12.23
CA VAL A 51 -15.16 10.04 -11.15
C VAL A 51 -15.50 11.53 -11.21
N LYS A 52 -16.73 11.87 -11.55
CA LYS A 52 -17.19 13.26 -11.63
C LYS A 52 -17.69 13.74 -10.28
N SER A 53 -17.25 14.92 -9.88
CA SER A 53 -17.60 15.54 -8.60
C SER A 53 -19.11 15.69 -8.42
N GLU A 54 -19.83 16.07 -9.50
CA GLU A 54 -21.28 16.23 -9.50
C GLU A 54 -22.04 14.92 -9.25
N GLU A 55 -21.52 13.76 -9.75
CA GLU A 55 -22.08 12.44 -9.53
C GLU A 55 -21.80 11.91 -8.11
N MET A 56 -20.83 12.52 -7.43
CA MET A 56 -20.37 12.14 -6.10
C MET A 56 -20.78 13.16 -5.01
N GLU A 57 -21.75 14.02 -5.27
CA GLU A 57 -22.21 15.05 -4.31
C GLU A 57 -21.07 15.98 -3.83
N GLY A 58 -20.04 16.17 -4.65
CA GLY A 58 -18.84 16.95 -4.28
C GLY A 58 -17.85 16.23 -3.35
N LEU A 59 -18.07 14.94 -3.04
CA LEU A 59 -17.27 14.21 -2.06
C LEU A 59 -16.01 13.58 -2.65
N ALA A 60 -15.96 13.39 -3.97
CA ALA A 60 -14.84 12.79 -4.67
C ALA A 60 -14.78 13.24 -6.13
N GLU A 61 -13.57 13.30 -6.65
CA GLU A 61 -13.27 13.49 -8.06
C GLU A 61 -12.02 12.69 -8.43
N TYR A 62 -12.02 12.08 -9.61
CA TYR A 62 -10.87 11.38 -10.14
C TYR A 62 -10.84 11.40 -11.66
N ASN A 63 -9.65 11.55 -12.21
CA ASN A 63 -9.38 11.52 -13.65
C ASN A 63 -7.87 11.35 -13.88
N TRP A 64 -7.47 11.23 -15.14
CA TRP A 64 -6.07 11.04 -15.53
C TRP A 64 -5.11 12.10 -14.93
N GLN A 65 -5.50 13.38 -14.91
CA GLN A 65 -4.63 14.43 -14.36
C GLN A 65 -4.48 14.31 -12.84
N ILE A 66 -5.55 13.96 -12.15
CA ILE A 66 -5.52 13.72 -10.70
C ILE A 66 -4.64 12.50 -10.38
N PHE A 67 -4.72 11.43 -11.20
CA PHE A 67 -3.80 10.29 -11.08
C PHE A 67 -2.33 10.73 -11.16
N LEU A 68 -1.95 11.49 -12.17
CA LEU A 68 -0.58 11.99 -12.31
C LEU A 68 -0.13 12.82 -11.11
N ASN A 69 -0.98 13.74 -10.65
CA ASN A 69 -0.69 14.58 -9.48
C ASN A 69 -0.52 13.72 -8.21
N ARG A 70 -1.29 12.62 -8.07
CA ARG A 70 -1.16 11.68 -6.95
C ARG A 70 0.12 10.86 -7.02
N MET A 71 0.55 10.45 -8.20
CA MET A 71 1.86 9.82 -8.40
C MET A 71 3.00 10.75 -7.96
N ASP A 72 2.99 12.01 -8.39
CA ASP A 72 4.01 13.00 -8.01
C ASP A 72 3.97 13.27 -6.49
N LYS A 73 2.78 13.38 -5.91
CA LYS A 73 2.61 13.58 -4.48
C LYS A 73 3.12 12.38 -3.69
N THR A 74 2.88 11.15 -4.17
CA THR A 74 3.40 9.93 -3.55
C THR A 74 4.92 9.93 -3.56
N ALA A 75 5.57 10.26 -4.69
CA ALA A 75 7.03 10.36 -4.76
C ALA A 75 7.59 11.36 -3.74
N ASN A 76 7.07 12.60 -3.75
CA ASN A 76 7.53 13.67 -2.88
C ASN A 76 7.34 13.33 -1.39
N LYS A 77 6.18 12.76 -1.03
CA LYS A 77 5.91 12.39 0.37
C LYS A 77 6.72 11.18 0.82
N THR A 78 6.97 10.22 -0.06
CA THR A 78 7.90 9.12 0.23
C THR A 78 9.28 9.65 0.58
N LEU A 79 9.84 10.55 -0.23
CA LEU A 79 11.15 11.14 0.04
C LEU A 79 11.16 12.00 1.32
N GLU A 80 10.10 12.76 1.58
CA GLU A 80 9.96 13.54 2.82
C GLU A 80 10.00 12.62 4.05
N LEU A 81 9.19 11.55 4.07
CA LEU A 81 9.10 10.60 5.19
C LEU A 81 10.40 9.79 5.37
N VAL A 82 11.03 9.38 4.28
CA VAL A 82 12.36 8.74 4.32
C VAL A 82 13.40 9.70 4.91
N ASN A 83 13.36 10.97 4.53
CA ASN A 83 14.29 11.98 5.09
C ASN A 83 14.03 12.25 6.58
N ILE A 84 12.78 12.16 7.05
CA ILE A 84 12.46 12.18 8.48
C ILE A 84 13.10 10.97 9.18
N MET A 85 12.94 9.77 8.62
CA MET A 85 13.53 8.55 9.18
C MET A 85 15.06 8.63 9.21
N ARG A 86 15.68 9.22 8.19
CA ARG A 86 17.12 9.45 8.09
C ARG A 86 17.69 10.37 9.18
N GLN A 87 16.85 11.12 9.89
CA GLN A 87 17.31 11.88 11.06
C GLN A 87 17.64 10.99 12.27
N ALA A 88 17.15 9.74 12.29
CA ALA A 88 17.32 8.82 13.41
C ALA A 88 18.02 7.51 13.02
N SER A 89 18.02 7.13 11.75
CA SER A 89 18.50 5.82 11.28
C SER A 89 19.06 5.92 9.86
N GLU A 90 19.81 4.92 9.43
CA GLU A 90 20.30 4.82 8.05
C GLU A 90 19.21 4.19 7.16
N VAL A 91 18.83 4.85 6.07
CA VAL A 91 17.87 4.34 5.08
C VAL A 91 18.48 4.41 3.70
N HIS A 92 19.02 3.29 3.24
CA HIS A 92 19.71 3.16 1.95
C HIS A 92 18.86 2.57 0.85
N SER A 93 17.90 1.71 1.22
CA SER A 93 17.14 0.88 0.28
C SER A 93 15.64 1.12 0.38
N LEU A 94 14.96 0.97 -0.77
CA LEU A 94 13.52 1.07 -0.89
C LEU A 94 12.98 -0.13 -1.67
N ASP A 95 11.97 -0.80 -1.14
CA ASP A 95 11.08 -1.64 -1.94
C ASP A 95 9.90 -0.80 -2.44
N VAL A 96 9.57 -0.93 -3.72
CA VAL A 96 8.34 -0.41 -4.31
C VAL A 96 7.49 -1.60 -4.67
N ASP A 97 6.50 -1.88 -3.83
CA ASP A 97 5.62 -3.04 -3.94
C ASP A 97 4.34 -2.65 -4.67
N CYS A 98 4.28 -2.93 -5.97
CA CYS A 98 3.14 -2.70 -6.83
C CYS A 98 2.15 -3.85 -6.66
N LEU A 99 1.03 -3.62 -5.96
CA LEU A 99 0.08 -4.67 -5.60
C LEU A 99 -1.10 -4.81 -6.59
N GLY A 100 -1.00 -4.24 -7.78
CA GLY A 100 -1.98 -4.42 -8.86
C GLY A 100 -3.09 -3.36 -8.91
N ASP A 101 -4.03 -3.60 -9.84
CA ASP A 101 -5.15 -2.73 -10.18
C ASP A 101 -4.73 -1.32 -10.58
N TRP A 102 -3.81 -1.26 -11.56
CA TRP A 102 -3.47 -0.03 -12.25
C TRP A 102 -4.62 0.54 -13.07
N PHE A 103 -5.59 -0.32 -13.44
CA PHE A 103 -6.72 0.00 -14.29
C PHE A 103 -8.04 -0.42 -13.64
N THR A 104 -9.13 0.24 -14.03
CA THR A 104 -10.51 -0.22 -13.84
C THR A 104 -10.85 -1.31 -14.85
N GLY A 105 -10.29 -1.22 -16.06
CA GLY A 105 -10.38 -2.25 -17.08
C GLY A 105 -11.79 -2.56 -17.54
N LYS A 106 -12.02 -3.84 -17.89
CA LYS A 106 -13.27 -4.32 -18.52
C LYS A 106 -14.13 -5.20 -17.62
N ILE A 107 -13.86 -5.27 -16.33
CA ILE A 107 -14.58 -6.16 -15.41
C ILE A 107 -16.05 -5.76 -15.26
N LEU A 108 -16.30 -4.46 -15.33
CA LEU A 108 -17.64 -3.87 -15.28
C LEU A 108 -18.00 -3.35 -16.68
N PRO A 109 -18.55 -4.18 -17.58
CA PRO A 109 -18.81 -3.80 -18.99
C PRO A 109 -19.67 -2.54 -19.13
N GLN A 110 -20.48 -2.23 -18.13
CA GLN A 110 -21.36 -1.06 -18.10
C GLN A 110 -20.61 0.26 -17.92
N GLU A 111 -19.39 0.22 -17.41
CA GLU A 111 -18.55 1.41 -17.13
C GLU A 111 -17.54 1.66 -18.24
N GLU A 112 -17.28 0.68 -19.12
CA GLU A 112 -16.21 0.74 -20.14
C GLU A 112 -16.36 1.88 -21.15
N GLY A 113 -17.55 2.42 -21.35
CA GLY A 113 -17.79 3.52 -22.30
C GLY A 113 -18.04 4.88 -21.66
N TYR A 114 -18.34 4.90 -20.35
CA TYR A 114 -18.82 6.08 -19.65
C TYR A 114 -17.98 6.46 -18.43
N GLY A 115 -17.22 5.51 -17.90
CA GLY A 115 -16.49 5.64 -16.64
C GLY A 115 -14.97 5.78 -16.78
N THR A 116 -14.42 5.92 -18.00
CA THR A 116 -12.98 6.01 -18.22
C THR A 116 -12.58 7.20 -19.08
N THR A 117 -11.43 7.79 -18.78
CA THR A 117 -10.85 8.90 -19.57
C THR A 117 -9.99 8.43 -20.74
N LEU A 118 -9.54 7.18 -20.73
CA LEU A 118 -8.65 6.57 -21.71
C LEU A 118 -9.12 5.15 -22.04
N THR A 119 -9.00 4.76 -23.30
CA THR A 119 -9.13 3.33 -23.67
C THR A 119 -7.90 2.54 -23.20
N MET A 120 -8.02 1.22 -23.00
CA MET A 120 -6.89 0.37 -22.57
C MET A 120 -5.63 0.50 -23.43
N PRO A 121 -5.71 0.52 -24.80
CA PRO A 121 -4.54 0.78 -25.64
C PRO A 121 -3.87 2.14 -25.40
N GLN A 122 -4.62 3.14 -24.92
CA GLN A 122 -4.09 4.46 -24.58
C GLN A 122 -3.56 4.51 -23.15
N ALA A 123 -4.22 3.84 -22.22
CA ALA A 123 -3.90 3.85 -20.80
C ALA A 123 -2.62 3.06 -20.49
N VAL A 124 -2.51 1.83 -21.00
CA VAL A 124 -1.38 0.93 -20.69
C VAL A 124 -0.01 1.59 -20.92
N PRO A 125 0.33 2.14 -22.10
CA PRO A 125 1.64 2.76 -22.28
C PRO A 125 1.84 4.02 -21.43
N ARG A 126 0.79 4.78 -21.16
CA ARG A 126 0.87 6.01 -20.37
C ARG A 126 1.08 5.72 -18.88
N VAL A 127 0.40 4.70 -18.34
CA VAL A 127 0.59 4.28 -16.95
C VAL A 127 1.97 3.67 -16.75
N GLY A 128 2.44 2.84 -17.70
CA GLY A 128 3.82 2.33 -17.69
C GLY A 128 4.86 3.44 -17.72
N GLN A 129 4.64 4.49 -18.56
CA GLN A 129 5.49 5.68 -18.57
C GLN A 129 5.42 6.45 -17.23
N ALA A 130 4.24 6.62 -16.65
CA ALA A 130 4.08 7.32 -15.37
C ALA A 130 4.83 6.60 -14.24
N LEU A 131 4.70 5.26 -14.14
CA LEU A 131 5.44 4.43 -13.18
C LEU A 131 6.95 4.50 -13.44
N GLY A 132 7.38 4.40 -14.70
CA GLY A 132 8.80 4.53 -15.05
C GLY A 132 9.39 5.88 -14.65
N ARG A 133 8.68 6.98 -14.91
CA ARG A 133 9.10 8.34 -14.49
C ARG A 133 9.13 8.49 -12.97
N PHE A 134 8.14 7.93 -12.27
CA PHE A 134 8.13 7.90 -10.81
C PHE A 134 9.40 7.23 -10.28
N LEU A 135 9.74 6.04 -10.77
CA LEU A 135 10.92 5.28 -10.34
C LEU A 135 12.23 5.99 -10.68
N VAL A 136 12.35 6.53 -11.90
CA VAL A 136 13.53 7.35 -12.30
C VAL A 136 13.68 8.57 -11.38
N GLY A 137 12.57 9.24 -11.05
CA GLY A 137 12.58 10.42 -10.19
C GLY A 137 13.05 10.15 -8.77
N ILE A 138 12.70 9.01 -8.18
CA ILE A 138 13.13 8.67 -6.82
C ILE A 138 14.46 7.92 -6.75
N SER A 139 14.93 7.34 -7.86
CA SER A 139 16.12 6.48 -7.89
C SER A 139 17.40 7.15 -7.37
N PRO A 140 17.68 8.46 -7.61
CA PRO A 140 18.89 9.09 -7.10
C PRO A 140 18.96 9.21 -5.58
N HIS A 141 17.86 8.94 -4.87
CA HIS A 141 17.79 9.09 -3.42
C HIS A 141 18.08 7.79 -2.66
N PHE A 142 18.29 6.67 -3.36
CA PHE A 142 18.53 5.36 -2.75
C PHE A 142 19.71 4.65 -3.40
N ASP A 143 20.43 3.87 -2.60
CA ASP A 143 21.51 3.01 -3.13
C ASP A 143 20.92 1.81 -3.89
N LYS A 144 19.75 1.35 -3.48
CA LYS A 144 19.05 0.25 -4.11
C LYS A 144 17.54 0.45 -4.05
N ILE A 145 16.86 0.21 -5.17
CA ILE A 145 15.40 0.09 -5.26
C ILE A 145 15.06 -1.28 -5.81
N ARG A 146 14.18 -2.02 -5.14
CA ARG A 146 13.60 -3.25 -5.65
C ARG A 146 12.12 -3.02 -5.95
N VAL A 147 11.71 -3.29 -7.18
CA VAL A 147 10.33 -3.15 -7.62
C VAL A 147 9.69 -4.53 -7.68
N ASN A 148 8.76 -4.81 -6.80
CA ASN A 148 8.01 -6.07 -6.75
C ASN A 148 6.63 -5.87 -7.37
N CYS A 149 6.23 -6.73 -8.31
CA CYS A 149 5.07 -6.51 -9.16
C CYS A 149 4.04 -7.63 -9.03
N MET A 150 2.84 -7.28 -8.56
CA MET A 150 1.68 -8.17 -8.54
C MET A 150 0.63 -7.69 -9.51
N CYS A 151 -0.13 -8.60 -10.13
CA CYS A 151 -1.29 -8.23 -10.92
C CYS A 151 -2.55 -8.21 -10.05
N GLY A 152 -3.43 -7.25 -10.33
CA GLY A 152 -4.75 -7.16 -9.73
C GLY A 152 -5.81 -7.89 -10.55
N ASN A 153 -7.04 -7.83 -10.08
CA ASN A 153 -8.15 -8.47 -10.77
C ASN A 153 -8.74 -7.61 -11.89
N HIS A 154 -8.56 -6.30 -11.84
CA HIS A 154 -9.10 -5.38 -12.84
C HIS A 154 -8.32 -5.37 -14.16
N GLY A 155 -7.02 -5.64 -14.14
CA GLY A 155 -6.18 -5.69 -15.35
C GLY A 155 -6.38 -6.92 -16.23
N ARG A 156 -7.20 -7.92 -15.85
CA ARG A 156 -7.40 -9.14 -16.63
C ARG A 156 -8.11 -8.89 -17.97
N ASP A 157 -7.82 -9.70 -18.96
CA ASP A 157 -8.44 -9.64 -20.31
C ASP A 157 -9.77 -10.41 -20.42
N SER A 158 -10.17 -11.10 -19.37
CA SER A 158 -11.39 -11.94 -19.32
C SER A 158 -12.40 -11.44 -18.28
N LEU A 159 -13.70 -11.60 -18.59
CA LEU A 159 -14.77 -11.21 -17.67
C LEU A 159 -14.83 -12.07 -16.39
N ARG A 160 -14.36 -13.30 -16.45
CA ARG A 160 -14.34 -14.22 -15.31
C ARG A 160 -12.92 -14.44 -14.83
N PRO A 161 -12.69 -14.50 -13.51
CA PRO A 161 -11.39 -14.85 -12.97
C PRO A 161 -10.90 -16.20 -13.51
N ALA A 162 -9.64 -16.25 -13.91
CA ALA A 162 -8.96 -17.49 -14.28
C ALA A 162 -7.64 -17.53 -13.53
N PHE A 163 -7.37 -18.62 -12.80
CA PHE A 163 -6.14 -18.77 -12.03
C PHE A 163 -4.95 -19.30 -12.86
N LYS A 164 -5.22 -19.74 -14.10
CA LYS A 164 -4.16 -20.13 -15.05
C LYS A 164 -3.77 -18.93 -15.91
N MET A 165 -2.46 -18.73 -16.06
CA MET A 165 -1.89 -17.66 -16.88
C MET A 165 -2.39 -16.25 -16.49
N THR A 166 -2.74 -16.04 -15.22
CA THR A 166 -3.33 -14.77 -14.76
C THR A 166 -2.39 -13.60 -15.03
N ALA A 167 -1.11 -13.73 -14.74
CA ALA A 167 -0.12 -12.70 -15.02
C ALA A 167 0.06 -12.47 -16.53
N ASP A 168 0.20 -13.53 -17.34
CA ASP A 168 0.43 -13.41 -18.80
C ASP A 168 -0.78 -12.77 -19.53
N ARG A 169 -1.97 -12.78 -18.89
CA ARG A 169 -3.24 -12.25 -19.43
C ARG A 169 -3.75 -11.05 -18.63
N ASN A 170 -2.83 -10.21 -18.13
CA ASN A 170 -3.16 -9.07 -17.29
C ASN A 170 -2.41 -7.81 -17.76
N TRP A 171 -3.12 -6.71 -17.94
CA TRP A 171 -2.57 -5.46 -18.41
C TRP A 171 -1.60 -4.81 -17.42
N ASP A 172 -1.73 -5.08 -16.11
CA ASP A 172 -0.79 -4.61 -15.10
C ASP A 172 0.64 -5.10 -15.42
N MET A 173 0.78 -6.32 -15.93
CA MET A 173 2.09 -6.86 -16.33
C MET A 173 2.72 -6.08 -17.48
N SER A 174 1.88 -5.59 -18.42
CA SER A 174 2.35 -4.72 -19.50
C SER A 174 2.84 -3.38 -18.98
N VAL A 175 2.19 -2.82 -17.95
CA VAL A 175 2.65 -1.60 -17.27
C VAL A 175 4.05 -1.79 -16.71
N TYR A 176 4.29 -2.91 -16.02
CA TYR A 176 5.60 -3.20 -15.41
C TYR A 176 6.71 -3.36 -16.45
N LEU A 177 6.44 -4.09 -17.53
CA LEU A 177 7.43 -4.25 -18.62
C LEU A 177 7.76 -2.92 -19.30
N ILE A 178 6.77 -2.04 -19.50
CA ILE A 178 7.00 -0.71 -20.07
C ILE A 178 7.80 0.14 -19.09
N ALA A 179 7.42 0.16 -17.81
CA ALA A 179 8.14 0.92 -16.77
C ALA A 179 9.58 0.42 -16.60
N GLN A 180 9.81 -0.89 -16.69
CA GLN A 180 11.14 -1.49 -16.68
C GLN A 180 12.01 -0.92 -17.81
N GLY A 181 11.49 -0.82 -19.05
CA GLY A 181 12.20 -0.19 -20.16
C GLY A 181 12.58 1.28 -19.89
N TYR A 182 11.72 2.04 -19.19
CA TYR A 182 12.05 3.43 -18.80
C TYR A 182 13.17 3.52 -17.75
N THR A 183 13.40 2.46 -16.99
CA THR A 183 14.39 2.42 -15.90
C THR A 183 15.72 1.72 -16.26
N GLU A 184 15.90 1.28 -17.49
CA GLU A 184 17.12 0.55 -17.94
C GLU A 184 18.42 1.28 -17.62
N GLN A 185 18.41 2.61 -17.59
CA GLN A 185 19.58 3.43 -17.28
C GLN A 185 19.83 3.58 -15.75
N CYS A 186 18.91 3.15 -14.91
CA CYS A 186 19.01 3.23 -13.46
C CYS A 186 19.59 1.93 -12.90
N SER A 187 20.92 1.85 -12.78
CA SER A 187 21.62 0.62 -12.36
C SER A 187 21.28 0.15 -10.94
N ASN A 188 20.64 1.00 -10.13
CA ASN A 188 20.23 0.71 -8.77
C ASN A 188 18.77 0.23 -8.65
N ILE A 189 18.06 0.04 -9.78
CA ILE A 189 16.68 -0.49 -9.80
C ILE A 189 16.70 -1.96 -10.22
N GLU A 190 16.18 -2.83 -9.35
CA GLU A 190 16.00 -4.25 -9.62
C GLU A 190 14.51 -4.57 -9.72
N TRP A 191 14.12 -5.38 -10.71
CA TRP A 191 12.74 -5.77 -10.95
C TRP A 191 12.48 -7.22 -10.59
N ASN A 192 11.40 -7.45 -9.84
CA ASN A 192 10.84 -8.76 -9.55
C ASN A 192 9.42 -8.81 -10.10
N ILE A 193 9.25 -9.43 -11.27
CA ILE A 193 7.98 -9.53 -12.00
C ILE A 193 7.58 -11.02 -12.06
N PRO A 194 6.98 -11.58 -11.00
CA PRO A 194 6.62 -12.99 -10.96
C PRO A 194 5.39 -13.27 -11.83
N LYS A 195 5.29 -14.51 -12.31
CA LYS A 195 4.10 -14.99 -13.03
C LYS A 195 2.99 -15.49 -12.09
N SER A 196 3.24 -15.52 -10.80
CA SER A 196 2.27 -15.87 -9.78
C SER A 196 1.42 -14.66 -9.37
N ILE A 197 0.19 -14.90 -8.92
CA ILE A 197 -0.69 -13.87 -8.35
C ILE A 197 -0.26 -13.42 -6.96
N MET A 198 0.70 -14.09 -6.36
CA MET A 198 1.30 -13.74 -5.08
C MET A 198 2.78 -14.16 -5.05
N THR A 199 3.58 -13.42 -4.29
CA THR A 199 5.01 -13.71 -4.12
C THR A 199 5.46 -13.42 -2.69
N VAL A 200 6.50 -14.12 -2.24
CA VAL A 200 7.16 -13.83 -0.96
C VAL A 200 8.46 -13.10 -1.26
N VAL A 201 8.64 -11.95 -0.63
CA VAL A 201 9.86 -11.15 -0.67
C VAL A 201 10.51 -11.12 0.70
N ASP A 202 11.84 -11.01 0.73
CA ASP A 202 12.59 -10.85 1.97
C ASP A 202 12.92 -9.37 2.19
N VAL A 203 12.54 -8.86 3.37
CA VAL A 203 12.84 -7.50 3.81
C VAL A 203 13.64 -7.61 5.12
N MET A 204 14.96 -7.50 5.03
CA MET A 204 15.89 -7.59 6.16
C MET A 204 15.80 -8.90 6.96
N GLY A 205 15.45 -10.01 6.32
CA GLY A 205 15.23 -11.33 6.95
C GLY A 205 13.79 -11.60 7.37
N TRP A 206 12.87 -10.64 7.19
CA TRP A 206 11.44 -10.82 7.39
C TRP A 206 10.76 -11.11 6.06
N LYS A 207 10.08 -12.22 5.97
CA LYS A 207 9.39 -12.64 4.75
C LYS A 207 8.01 -12.04 4.69
N CYS A 208 7.73 -11.32 3.61
CA CYS A 208 6.49 -10.62 3.36
C CYS A 208 5.79 -11.24 2.15
N LEU A 209 4.58 -11.76 2.34
CA LEU A 209 3.72 -12.19 1.25
C LEU A 209 3.05 -10.96 0.62
N LEU A 210 3.28 -10.77 -0.67
CA LEU A 210 2.63 -9.74 -1.47
C LEU A 210 1.54 -10.38 -2.31
N SER A 211 0.33 -9.84 -2.27
CA SER A 211 -0.83 -10.26 -3.08
C SER A 211 -1.73 -9.07 -3.37
N HIS A 212 -2.52 -9.16 -4.46
CA HIS A 212 -3.66 -8.27 -4.62
C HIS A 212 -4.90 -8.73 -3.83
N SER A 213 -4.87 -9.95 -3.29
CA SER A 213 -5.99 -10.61 -2.58
C SER A 213 -7.24 -10.89 -3.41
N MET A 214 -7.12 -10.97 -4.73
CA MET A 214 -8.23 -11.33 -5.62
C MET A 214 -8.77 -12.76 -5.41
N GLU A 215 -8.02 -13.60 -4.72
CA GLU A 215 -8.37 -14.97 -4.34
C GLU A 215 -9.30 -15.04 -3.13
N VAL A 216 -9.40 -13.96 -2.33
CA VAL A 216 -10.23 -13.91 -1.14
C VAL A 216 -11.71 -13.79 -1.52
N GLN A 217 -12.50 -14.78 -1.18
CA GLN A 217 -13.92 -14.79 -1.45
C GLN A 217 -14.70 -14.10 -0.33
N MET A 218 -15.41 -13.01 -0.67
CA MET A 218 -16.32 -12.34 0.26
C MET A 218 -17.54 -13.18 0.59
N THR A 219 -17.73 -13.49 1.86
CA THR A 219 -18.94 -14.16 2.35
C THR A 219 -19.97 -13.17 2.93
N HIS A 220 -19.54 -11.99 3.35
CA HIS A 220 -20.35 -10.92 3.93
C HIS A 220 -19.74 -9.55 3.61
N ARG A 221 -20.38 -8.45 4.06
CA ARG A 221 -19.93 -7.07 3.79
C ARG A 221 -18.58 -6.71 4.41
N THR A 222 -18.11 -7.47 5.42
CA THR A 222 -16.84 -7.24 6.11
C THR A 222 -15.85 -8.31 5.68
N PRO A 223 -14.71 -7.94 5.04
CA PRO A 223 -13.78 -8.91 4.46
C PRO A 223 -12.83 -9.56 5.47
N TYR A 224 -12.78 -9.11 6.73
CA TYR A 224 -11.69 -9.44 7.66
C TYR A 224 -11.59 -10.94 7.95
N TYR A 225 -12.69 -11.59 8.32
CA TYR A 225 -12.68 -13.03 8.58
C TYR A 225 -12.27 -13.89 7.35
N PRO A 226 -12.80 -13.65 6.13
CA PRO A 226 -12.29 -14.31 4.92
C PRO A 226 -10.78 -14.07 4.67
N ILE A 227 -10.28 -12.87 4.93
CA ILE A 227 -8.86 -12.53 4.79
C ILE A 227 -8.03 -13.37 5.76
N GLU A 228 -8.34 -13.33 7.06
CA GLU A 228 -7.64 -14.11 8.09
C GLU A 228 -7.64 -15.60 7.77
N THR A 229 -8.81 -16.16 7.39
CA THR A 229 -8.92 -17.56 6.99
C THR A 229 -8.06 -17.90 5.76
N THR A 230 -8.01 -17.03 4.76
CA THR A 230 -7.18 -17.24 3.57
C THR A 230 -5.70 -17.19 3.92
N VAL A 231 -5.28 -16.26 4.76
CA VAL A 231 -3.89 -16.14 5.23
C VAL A 231 -3.48 -17.38 6.03
N ASP A 232 -4.34 -17.89 6.93
CA ASP A 232 -4.10 -19.12 7.67
C ASP A 232 -3.95 -20.34 6.74
N MET A 233 -4.72 -20.40 5.66
CA MET A 233 -4.60 -21.45 4.65
C MET A 233 -3.28 -21.33 3.88
N GLU A 234 -2.85 -20.13 3.51
CA GLU A 234 -1.57 -19.88 2.87
C GLU A 234 -0.39 -20.26 3.77
N HIS A 235 -0.45 -19.98 5.07
CA HIS A 235 0.54 -20.48 6.04
C HIS A 235 0.62 -22.02 6.02
N LYS A 236 -0.51 -22.72 6.01
CA LYS A 236 -0.54 -24.19 5.94
C LYS A 236 0.05 -24.73 4.65
N VAL A 237 -0.26 -24.09 3.51
CA VAL A 237 0.26 -24.49 2.18
C VAL A 237 1.78 -24.30 2.10
N ARG A 238 2.32 -23.26 2.74
CA ARG A 238 3.73 -22.87 2.69
C ARG A 238 4.57 -23.38 3.86
N ALA A 239 3.93 -23.96 4.88
CA ALA A 239 4.60 -24.44 6.08
C ALA A 239 5.78 -25.37 5.76
N GLY A 240 6.94 -25.08 6.34
CA GLY A 240 8.17 -25.85 6.15
C GLY A 240 8.87 -25.63 4.81
N THR A 241 8.41 -24.67 4.00
CA THR A 241 9.08 -24.25 2.77
C THR A 241 9.83 -22.93 2.99
N ASP A 242 10.69 -22.56 2.03
CA ASP A 242 11.34 -21.23 1.99
C ASP A 242 10.37 -20.09 1.64
N LYS A 243 9.10 -20.42 1.34
CA LYS A 243 7.99 -19.50 1.01
C LYS A 243 7.07 -19.21 2.19
N ASP A 244 7.36 -19.66 3.39
CA ASP A 244 6.65 -19.22 4.59
C ASP A 244 6.94 -17.74 4.88
N PHE A 245 6.03 -17.05 5.59
CA PHE A 245 6.08 -15.59 5.73
C PHE A 245 5.65 -15.15 7.13
N GLN A 246 6.00 -13.91 7.49
CA GLN A 246 5.60 -13.28 8.77
C GLN A 246 4.62 -12.13 8.56
N TYR A 247 4.65 -11.48 7.40
CA TYR A 247 3.77 -10.36 7.07
C TYR A 247 3.05 -10.61 5.76
N VAL A 248 1.87 -10.01 5.62
CA VAL A 248 1.09 -9.99 4.37
C VAL A 248 0.77 -8.55 4.03
N PHE A 249 1.01 -8.16 2.79
CA PHE A 249 0.58 -6.88 2.23
C PHE A 249 -0.35 -7.14 1.06
N MET A 250 -1.54 -6.53 1.10
CA MET A 250 -2.56 -6.77 0.09
C MET A 250 -3.30 -5.51 -0.34
N GLY A 251 -3.61 -5.40 -1.64
CA GLY A 251 -4.46 -4.38 -2.24
C GLY A 251 -5.95 -4.75 -2.21
N HIS A 252 -6.71 -4.29 -3.21
CA HIS A 252 -8.09 -4.66 -3.50
C HIS A 252 -9.19 -4.06 -2.62
N TRP A 253 -8.93 -3.86 -1.34
CA TRP A 253 -9.97 -3.51 -0.35
C TRP A 253 -10.20 -2.01 -0.21
N HIS A 254 -9.36 -1.19 -0.81
CA HIS A 254 -9.43 0.27 -0.88
C HIS A 254 -9.50 0.97 0.48
N HIS A 255 -8.94 0.38 1.53
CA HIS A 255 -8.81 1.02 2.84
C HIS A 255 -7.62 0.46 3.60
N HIS A 256 -7.03 1.27 4.47
CA HIS A 256 -5.96 0.82 5.35
C HIS A 256 -6.53 0.11 6.58
N ALA A 257 -6.07 -1.11 6.83
CA ALA A 257 -6.33 -1.85 8.06
C ALA A 257 -5.16 -2.77 8.39
N VAL A 258 -5.01 -3.08 9.67
CA VAL A 258 -4.04 -4.05 10.17
C VAL A 258 -4.77 -5.09 10.99
N LEU A 259 -4.66 -6.36 10.59
CA LEU A 259 -5.24 -7.49 11.29
C LEU A 259 -4.11 -8.28 11.92
N ASP A 260 -4.27 -8.65 13.17
CA ASP A 260 -3.32 -9.47 13.94
C ASP A 260 -1.86 -9.02 13.84
N ASN A 261 -1.63 -7.71 13.75
CA ASN A 261 -0.31 -7.05 13.61
C ASN A 261 0.55 -7.51 12.42
N SER A 262 0.07 -8.43 11.59
CA SER A 262 0.84 -9.08 10.52
C SER A 262 0.18 -9.00 9.15
N ILE A 263 -1.13 -8.79 9.06
CA ILE A 263 -1.86 -8.67 7.80
C ILE A 263 -2.18 -7.21 7.56
N ILE A 264 -1.54 -6.61 6.58
CA ILE A 264 -1.64 -5.21 6.23
C ILE A 264 -2.47 -5.07 4.96
N ILE A 265 -3.68 -4.55 5.11
CA ILE A 265 -4.54 -4.16 4.01
C ILE A 265 -4.12 -2.75 3.59
N CYS A 266 -3.74 -2.59 2.32
CA CYS A 266 -3.25 -1.33 1.79
C CYS A 266 -4.39 -0.45 1.27
N PRO A 267 -4.29 0.87 1.44
CA PRO A 267 -5.26 1.83 0.92
C PRO A 267 -5.15 1.94 -0.60
N CYS A 268 -6.06 2.66 -1.24
CA CYS A 268 -6.08 2.85 -2.69
C CYS A 268 -5.65 4.25 -3.13
N MET A 269 -5.11 4.35 -4.34
CA MET A 269 -4.78 5.65 -4.94
C MET A 269 -6.02 6.39 -5.44
N ILE A 270 -7.00 5.69 -6.00
CA ILE A 270 -8.22 6.30 -6.55
C ILE A 270 -9.11 6.98 -5.49
N GLY A 271 -9.19 6.44 -4.27
CA GLY A 271 -10.14 6.93 -3.26
C GLY A 271 -11.57 6.46 -3.52
N ALA A 272 -12.56 7.31 -3.19
CA ALA A 272 -13.97 6.97 -3.36
C ALA A 272 -14.43 7.14 -4.81
N ASN A 273 -15.22 6.20 -5.29
CA ASN A 273 -15.95 6.25 -6.56
C ASN A 273 -17.42 5.85 -6.37
N GLN A 274 -18.20 5.86 -7.45
CA GLN A 274 -19.65 5.55 -7.41
C GLN A 274 -19.91 4.15 -6.82
N TYR A 275 -19.10 3.15 -7.17
CA TYR A 275 -19.24 1.80 -6.65
C TYR A 275 -19.02 1.74 -5.13
N SER A 276 -17.91 2.32 -4.64
CA SER A 276 -17.61 2.34 -3.22
C SER A 276 -18.65 3.14 -2.43
N ARG A 277 -19.14 4.25 -2.99
CA ARG A 277 -20.10 5.15 -2.34
C ARG A 277 -21.52 4.56 -2.30
N PHE A 278 -22.04 4.13 -3.45
CA PHE A 278 -23.45 3.78 -3.58
C PHE A 278 -23.73 2.28 -3.42
N ARG A 279 -22.76 1.42 -3.76
CA ARG A 279 -22.90 -0.02 -3.61
C ARG A 279 -22.41 -0.54 -2.28
N LEU A 280 -21.22 -0.07 -1.83
CA LEU A 280 -20.61 -0.52 -0.59
C LEU A 280 -20.90 0.40 0.60
N HIS A 281 -21.41 1.62 0.36
CA HIS A 281 -21.64 2.66 1.37
C HIS A 281 -20.36 2.98 2.17
N ARG A 282 -19.20 3.04 1.47
CA ARG A 282 -17.90 3.34 2.05
C ARG A 282 -17.33 4.63 1.48
N LYS A 283 -16.58 5.34 2.31
CA LYS A 283 -15.73 6.45 1.90
C LYS A 283 -14.29 5.96 1.93
N SER A 284 -13.78 5.52 0.77
CA SER A 284 -12.34 5.23 0.64
C SER A 284 -11.56 6.53 0.64
N THR A 285 -10.50 6.61 1.44
CA THR A 285 -9.57 7.73 1.42
C THR A 285 -8.49 7.45 0.38
N SER A 286 -8.12 8.47 -0.36
CA SER A 286 -7.02 8.36 -1.34
C SER A 286 -5.69 8.40 -0.60
N GLU A 287 -5.02 7.26 -0.50
CA GLU A 287 -3.79 7.08 0.25
C GLU A 287 -2.90 6.01 -0.41
N GLN A 288 -1.61 6.05 -0.12
CA GLN A 288 -0.68 4.93 -0.29
C GLN A 288 0.03 4.68 1.02
N LEU A 289 0.78 3.58 1.15
CA LEU A 289 1.37 3.20 2.44
C LEU A 289 2.88 3.09 2.34
N LEU A 290 3.60 3.83 3.19
CA LEU A 290 5.04 3.67 3.38
C LEU A 290 5.30 2.97 4.71
N CYS A 291 6.06 1.88 4.66
CA CYS A 291 6.43 1.06 5.80
C CYS A 291 7.94 1.13 6.05
N PHE A 292 8.34 0.94 7.31
CA PHE A 292 9.75 0.84 7.67
C PHE A 292 10.01 -0.43 8.46
N PHE A 293 11.11 -1.11 8.11
CA PHE A 293 11.54 -2.36 8.71
C PHE A 293 12.93 -2.24 9.33
N THR A 294 13.16 -3.00 10.39
CA THR A 294 14.50 -3.26 10.93
C THR A 294 14.78 -4.76 10.96
N LYS A 295 16.03 -5.14 10.87
CA LYS A 295 16.44 -6.54 10.98
C LYS A 295 16.00 -7.17 12.31
N LYS A 296 16.04 -6.40 13.39
CA LYS A 296 15.76 -6.89 14.75
C LYS A 296 14.28 -7.01 15.07
N HIS A 297 13.45 -6.07 14.58
CA HIS A 297 12.07 -5.92 15.04
C HIS A 297 11.02 -6.09 13.93
N GLY A 298 11.44 -6.33 12.67
CA GLY A 298 10.54 -6.40 11.53
C GLY A 298 9.90 -5.05 11.23
N LEU A 299 8.61 -5.05 10.95
CA LEU A 299 7.82 -3.87 10.65
C LEU A 299 7.70 -2.97 11.89
N ILE A 300 8.35 -1.82 11.88
CA ILE A 300 8.41 -0.88 13.01
C ILE A 300 7.46 0.31 12.89
N SER A 301 7.07 0.67 11.68
CA SER A 301 6.12 1.78 11.47
C SER A 301 5.43 1.70 10.12
N GLN A 302 4.24 2.29 10.06
CA GLN A 302 3.40 2.41 8.88
C GLN A 302 2.93 3.86 8.78
N TRP A 303 3.12 4.47 7.61
CA TRP A 303 2.83 5.88 7.35
C TRP A 303 1.89 6.02 6.16
N PRO A 304 0.58 6.21 6.36
CA PRO A 304 -0.34 6.53 5.28
C PRO A 304 0.01 7.86 4.61
N ILE A 305 0.29 7.82 3.33
CA ILE A 305 0.53 8.99 2.48
C ILE A 305 -0.81 9.43 1.91
N LYS A 306 -1.39 10.49 2.46
CA LYS A 306 -2.66 11.08 1.98
C LYS A 306 -2.46 11.82 0.66
N LEU A 307 -3.31 11.54 -0.33
CA LEU A 307 -3.21 12.01 -1.71
C LEU A 307 -4.27 13.06 -2.06
#